data_51a0485e11b83cad3307afcf2bab0708
#
_entry.id   51a0485e11b83cad3307afcf2bab0708
#
_cell.length_a   1.000
_cell.length_b   1.000
_cell.length_c   1.000
_cell.angle_alpha   90.00
_cell.angle_beta   90.00
_cell.angle_gamma   90.00
#
_symmetry.space_group_name_H-M   'P 1'
#
loop_
_entity.id
_entity.type
_entity.pdbx_description
1 polymer ?
#
loop_
_entity_poly.entity_id
_entity_poly.type
_entity_poly.pdbx_seq_one_letter_code
_entity_poly.pdbx_strand_id
1 'polypeptide(L)'
;MIDRLSELPGYRAAFDAAFGNGSVTREKIEQSLATFERTIVSGQAPFDRWIRGDETAISAAAKRGFALFNGKANCAVCHSGWAFTDAAFHDIGVAKDDDLGRGRLFPMSVKLQHAFKTPTLRDVAHRGPYMHDGSVANLADVIDLYNRGGIDRPSRDSEIRPLNLQSREKADLIAFLNTLSGSAKQYPFPNLPR
;
A
#
# COMPACT_ATOMS: atom_id res chain seq x y z
N MET A 1 4.67 16.71 -22.56
CA MET A 1 5.02 15.27 -22.41
C MET A 1 4.81 14.53 -23.73
N ILE A 2 3.64 14.56 -24.34
CA ILE A 2 3.35 13.87 -25.61
C ILE A 2 4.35 14.32 -26.70
N ASP A 3 4.50 15.63 -26.92
CA ASP A 3 5.43 16.18 -27.91
C ASP A 3 6.85 15.66 -27.71
N ARG A 4 7.34 15.72 -26.46
CA ARG A 4 8.69 15.24 -26.11
C ARG A 4 8.90 13.75 -26.42
N LEU A 5 7.89 12.90 -26.16
CA LEU A 5 7.99 11.47 -26.50
C LEU A 5 7.90 11.25 -28.00
N SER A 6 7.09 12.06 -28.70
CA SER A 6 6.95 11.99 -30.16
C SER A 6 8.20 12.42 -30.93
N GLU A 7 9.04 13.26 -30.33
CA GLU A 7 10.31 13.70 -30.91
C GLU A 7 11.39 12.61 -30.87
N LEU A 8 11.26 11.64 -29.96
CA LEU A 8 12.24 10.57 -29.78
C LEU A 8 11.94 9.37 -30.71
N PRO A 9 12.83 9.07 -31.70
CA PRO A 9 12.58 8.01 -32.67
C PRO A 9 12.34 6.63 -32.04
N GLY A 10 13.06 6.32 -30.97
CA GLY A 10 12.92 5.06 -30.25
C GLY A 10 11.55 4.89 -29.59
N TYR A 11 10.94 5.95 -29.06
CA TYR A 11 9.55 5.89 -28.55
C TYR A 11 8.55 5.72 -29.69
N ARG A 12 8.70 6.42 -30.81
CA ARG A 12 7.82 6.23 -31.98
C ARG A 12 7.85 4.78 -32.45
N ALA A 13 9.04 4.20 -32.58
CA ALA A 13 9.20 2.80 -32.97
C ALA A 13 8.54 1.84 -31.95
N ALA A 14 8.69 2.10 -30.65
CA ALA A 14 8.06 1.29 -29.61
C ALA A 14 6.51 1.41 -29.64
N PHE A 15 5.98 2.61 -29.84
CA PHE A 15 4.53 2.82 -30.00
C PHE A 15 3.99 2.22 -31.29
N ASP A 16 4.75 2.25 -32.39
CA ASP A 16 4.39 1.57 -33.63
C ASP A 16 4.30 0.05 -33.44
N ALA A 17 5.30 -0.53 -32.81
CA ALA A 17 5.31 -1.96 -32.51
C ALA A 17 4.16 -2.39 -31.58
N ALA A 18 3.77 -1.56 -30.61
CA ALA A 18 2.74 -1.89 -29.64
C ALA A 18 1.31 -1.63 -30.16
N PHE A 19 1.09 -0.63 -31.00
CA PHE A 19 -0.23 -0.13 -31.38
C PHE A 19 -0.49 -0.09 -32.90
N GLY A 20 0.48 -0.51 -33.72
CA GLY A 20 0.34 -0.59 -35.17
C GLY A 20 0.45 0.74 -35.95
N ASN A 21 0.65 1.85 -35.24
CA ASN A 21 1.00 3.14 -35.82
C ASN A 21 1.82 3.95 -34.85
N GLY A 22 2.90 4.57 -35.27
CA GLY A 22 3.90 5.25 -34.43
C GLY A 22 3.43 6.52 -33.73
N SER A 23 2.13 6.86 -33.77
CA SER A 23 1.61 8.05 -33.11
C SER A 23 1.59 7.87 -31.59
N VAL A 24 2.20 8.83 -30.89
CA VAL A 24 2.15 8.91 -29.42
C VAL A 24 0.94 9.74 -29.03
N THR A 25 -0.06 9.13 -28.42
CA THR A 25 -1.23 9.83 -27.90
C THR A 25 -1.36 9.65 -26.40
N ARG A 26 -2.15 10.50 -25.76
CA ARG A 26 -2.47 10.40 -24.34
C ARG A 26 -3.05 9.03 -24.00
N GLU A 27 -4.03 8.58 -24.77
CA GLU A 27 -4.71 7.30 -24.55
C GLU A 27 -3.75 6.10 -24.60
N LYS A 28 -2.82 6.11 -25.57
CA LYS A 28 -1.81 5.05 -25.70
C LYS A 28 -0.80 5.07 -24.55
N ILE A 29 -0.42 6.25 -24.06
CA ILE A 29 0.42 6.39 -22.88
C ILE A 29 -0.32 5.79 -21.66
N GLU A 30 -1.58 6.19 -21.46
CA GLU A 30 -2.42 5.69 -20.36
C GLU A 30 -2.60 4.16 -20.43
N GLN A 31 -2.84 3.62 -21.64
CA GLN A 31 -2.94 2.16 -21.86
C GLN A 31 -1.62 1.44 -21.56
N SER A 32 -0.48 2.02 -21.94
CA SER A 32 0.83 1.45 -21.67
C SER A 32 1.12 1.41 -20.17
N LEU A 33 0.85 2.51 -19.47
CA LEU A 33 1.01 2.60 -18.00
C LEU A 33 0.09 1.62 -17.30
N ALA A 34 -1.19 1.58 -17.65
CA ALA A 34 -2.16 0.65 -17.07
C ALA A 34 -1.79 -0.82 -17.33
N THR A 35 -1.23 -1.12 -18.50
CA THR A 35 -0.75 -2.47 -18.84
C THR A 35 0.45 -2.84 -17.98
N PHE A 36 1.40 -1.93 -17.79
CA PHE A 36 2.55 -2.14 -16.92
C PHE A 36 2.11 -2.34 -15.45
N GLU A 37 1.23 -1.48 -14.94
CA GLU A 37 0.71 -1.58 -13.57
C GLU A 37 0.05 -2.95 -13.30
N ARG A 38 -0.67 -3.51 -14.27
CA ARG A 38 -1.25 -4.86 -14.16
C ARG A 38 -0.22 -5.98 -14.06
N THR A 39 1.03 -5.74 -14.43
CA THR A 39 2.13 -6.71 -14.24
C THR A 39 2.74 -6.66 -12.84
N ILE A 40 2.49 -5.57 -12.10
CA ILE A 40 2.98 -5.39 -10.71
C ILE A 40 2.05 -6.17 -9.78
N VAL A 41 2.29 -7.47 -9.67
CA VAL A 41 1.49 -8.37 -8.85
C VAL A 41 2.37 -8.97 -7.77
N SER A 42 1.89 -8.90 -6.52
CA SER A 42 2.54 -9.56 -5.38
C SER A 42 2.60 -11.07 -5.59
N GLY A 43 3.77 -11.64 -5.34
CA GLY A 43 3.97 -13.09 -5.41
C GLY A 43 3.24 -13.82 -4.29
N GLN A 44 3.27 -15.16 -4.35
CA GLN A 44 2.72 -15.99 -3.28
C GLN A 44 3.55 -15.78 -1.99
N ALA A 45 2.87 -15.36 -0.93
CA ALA A 45 3.47 -15.10 0.36
C ALA A 45 3.38 -16.33 1.30
N PRO A 46 4.19 -16.42 2.35
CA PRO A 46 4.07 -17.46 3.37
C PRO A 46 2.65 -17.55 3.97
N PHE A 47 2.00 -16.40 4.21
CA PHE A 47 0.62 -16.33 4.68
C PHE A 47 -0.35 -17.07 3.75
N ASP A 48 -0.18 -16.96 2.42
CA ASP A 48 -1.07 -17.61 1.46
C ASP A 48 -0.95 -19.16 1.50
N ARG A 49 0.23 -19.68 1.81
CA ARG A 49 0.43 -21.11 2.02
C ARG A 49 -0.22 -21.59 3.31
N TRP A 50 -0.09 -20.79 4.36
CA TRP A 50 -0.69 -21.13 5.65
C TRP A 50 -2.21 -21.24 5.56
N ILE A 51 -2.90 -20.26 4.98
CA ILE A 51 -4.37 -20.33 4.83
C ILE A 51 -4.85 -21.45 3.90
N ARG A 52 -3.94 -22.03 3.09
CA ARG A 52 -4.20 -23.22 2.26
C ARG A 52 -3.89 -24.53 2.99
N GLY A 53 -3.52 -24.49 4.26
CA GLY A 53 -3.29 -25.65 5.12
C GLY A 53 -1.84 -26.02 5.40
N ASP A 54 -0.84 -25.25 4.91
CA ASP A 54 0.56 -25.44 5.30
C ASP A 54 0.80 -24.81 6.67
N GLU A 55 0.56 -25.56 7.72
CA GLU A 55 0.69 -25.10 9.11
C GLU A 55 2.12 -24.68 9.48
N THR A 56 3.11 -25.06 8.68
CA THR A 56 4.53 -24.72 8.89
C THR A 56 4.98 -23.45 8.18
N ALA A 57 4.14 -22.91 7.28
CA ALA A 57 4.49 -21.78 6.43
C ALA A 57 4.76 -20.48 7.20
N ILE A 58 4.17 -20.32 8.38
CA ILE A 58 4.37 -19.15 9.25
C ILE A 58 4.63 -19.57 10.70
N SER A 59 5.37 -18.72 11.43
CA SER A 59 5.72 -18.97 12.82
C SER A 59 4.53 -18.85 13.77
N ALA A 60 4.65 -19.44 14.98
CA ALA A 60 3.66 -19.25 16.04
C ALA A 60 3.48 -17.77 16.43
N ALA A 61 4.54 -16.96 16.37
CA ALA A 61 4.46 -15.52 16.59
C ALA A 61 3.59 -14.85 15.53
N ALA A 62 3.76 -15.19 14.24
CA ALA A 62 2.94 -14.66 13.16
C ALA A 62 1.46 -15.07 13.27
N LYS A 63 1.18 -16.30 13.71
CA LYS A 63 -0.20 -16.76 13.98
C LYS A 63 -0.86 -15.94 15.10
N ARG A 64 -0.14 -15.66 16.18
CA ARG A 64 -0.64 -14.74 17.24
C ARG A 64 -0.81 -13.31 16.70
N GLY A 65 0.12 -12.84 15.86
CA GLY A 65 0.02 -11.55 15.19
C GLY A 65 -1.22 -11.43 14.32
N PHE A 66 -1.57 -12.48 13.57
CA PHE A 66 -2.80 -12.55 12.79
C PHE A 66 -4.05 -12.48 13.68
N ALA A 67 -4.06 -13.17 14.81
CA ALA A 67 -5.15 -13.07 15.77
C ALA A 67 -5.28 -11.65 16.37
N LEU A 68 -4.16 -10.99 16.69
CA LEU A 68 -4.15 -9.60 17.13
C LEU A 68 -4.64 -8.64 16.03
N PHE A 69 -4.23 -8.85 14.80
CA PHE A 69 -4.61 -8.06 13.63
C PHE A 69 -6.13 -8.05 13.41
N ASN A 70 -6.79 -9.20 13.59
CA ASN A 70 -8.24 -9.34 13.47
C ASN A 70 -9.01 -8.99 14.77
N GLY A 71 -8.31 -8.96 15.90
CA GLY A 71 -8.90 -8.74 17.23
C GLY A 71 -8.45 -7.42 17.85
N LYS A 72 -7.63 -7.48 18.91
CA LYS A 72 -7.26 -6.33 19.75
C LYS A 72 -6.72 -5.13 18.96
N ALA A 73 -5.91 -5.36 17.93
CA ALA A 73 -5.33 -4.29 17.12
C ALA A 73 -6.29 -3.72 16.07
N ASN A 74 -7.39 -4.42 15.78
CA ASN A 74 -8.49 -3.99 14.91
C ASN A 74 -8.08 -3.55 13.49
N CYS A 75 -6.94 -4.03 12.99
CA CYS A 75 -6.39 -3.62 11.69
C CYS A 75 -7.26 -4.11 10.52
N ALA A 76 -7.92 -5.26 10.68
CA ALA A 76 -8.73 -5.89 9.65
C ALA A 76 -9.97 -5.07 9.25
N VAL A 77 -10.39 -4.07 10.02
CA VAL A 77 -11.51 -3.18 9.67
C VAL A 77 -11.24 -2.43 8.37
N CYS A 78 -10.01 -1.93 8.20
CA CYS A 78 -9.57 -1.24 6.97
C CYS A 78 -8.74 -2.16 6.07
N HIS A 79 -7.95 -3.07 6.66
CA HIS A 79 -7.05 -3.96 5.94
C HIS A 79 -7.64 -5.38 5.82
N SER A 80 -8.71 -5.52 5.05
CA SER A 80 -9.43 -6.79 4.84
C SER A 80 -9.29 -7.35 3.42
N GLY A 81 -9.82 -8.56 3.22
CA GLY A 81 -9.79 -9.26 1.94
C GLY A 81 -8.38 -9.73 1.53
N TRP A 82 -8.29 -10.29 0.32
CA TRP A 82 -7.04 -10.89 -0.20
C TRP A 82 -5.90 -9.89 -0.36
N ALA A 83 -6.24 -8.63 -0.63
CA ALA A 83 -5.28 -7.53 -0.82
C ALA A 83 -4.99 -6.77 0.49
N PHE A 84 -5.64 -7.11 1.60
CA PHE A 84 -5.50 -6.39 2.86
C PHE A 84 -5.73 -4.87 2.71
N THR A 85 -6.83 -4.51 2.07
CA THR A 85 -7.28 -3.12 1.89
C THR A 85 -8.77 -3.09 1.56
N ASP A 86 -9.49 -2.11 2.13
CA ASP A 86 -10.85 -1.76 1.76
C ASP A 86 -10.90 -0.77 0.58
N ALA A 87 -9.74 -0.26 0.16
CA ALA A 87 -9.57 0.77 -0.84
C ALA A 87 -10.30 2.11 -0.52
N ALA A 88 -10.80 2.26 0.69
CA ALA A 88 -11.44 3.48 1.18
C ALA A 88 -10.44 4.54 1.66
N PHE A 89 -10.95 5.68 2.13
CA PHE A 89 -10.14 6.80 2.61
C PHE A 89 -10.41 7.04 4.08
N HIS A 90 -9.35 7.04 4.89
CA HIS A 90 -9.41 7.22 6.34
C HIS A 90 -8.38 8.25 6.80
N ASP A 91 -8.77 9.07 7.75
CA ASP A 91 -7.84 9.86 8.53
C ASP A 91 -7.36 9.02 9.71
N ILE A 92 -6.10 8.61 9.67
CA ILE A 92 -5.46 7.81 10.72
C ILE A 92 -4.69 8.66 11.73
N GLY A 93 -4.86 9.98 11.68
CA GLY A 93 -4.21 10.90 12.61
C GLY A 93 -2.70 11.06 12.36
N VAL A 94 -2.24 11.00 11.10
CA VAL A 94 -0.82 11.18 10.73
C VAL A 94 -0.57 12.52 10.07
N ALA A 95 -1.40 12.88 9.10
CA ALA A 95 -1.27 14.13 8.36
C ALA A 95 -1.31 15.35 9.30
N LYS A 96 -0.53 16.38 8.98
CA LYS A 96 -0.43 17.61 9.78
C LYS A 96 -0.84 18.81 8.94
N ASP A 97 -1.18 19.88 9.64
CA ASP A 97 -1.41 21.22 9.07
C ASP A 97 -2.33 21.21 7.82
N ASP A 98 -1.83 21.67 6.70
CA ASP A 98 -2.57 21.83 5.43
C ASP A 98 -2.59 20.55 4.60
N ASP A 99 -2.08 19.43 5.10
CA ASP A 99 -2.15 18.16 4.39
C ASP A 99 -3.53 17.53 4.55
N LEU A 100 -4.46 18.08 3.79
CA LEU A 100 -5.87 17.73 3.85
C LEU A 100 -6.21 16.41 3.13
N GLY A 101 -5.24 15.78 2.46
CA GLY A 101 -5.47 14.52 1.75
C GLY A 101 -6.67 14.60 0.79
N ARG A 102 -7.59 13.66 0.90
CA ARG A 102 -8.82 13.62 0.09
C ARG A 102 -9.73 14.83 0.32
N GLY A 103 -9.63 15.46 1.48
CA GLY A 103 -10.39 16.68 1.83
C GLY A 103 -10.18 17.85 0.88
N ARG A 104 -9.02 17.93 0.19
CA ARG A 104 -8.79 18.96 -0.85
C ARG A 104 -9.82 18.92 -1.97
N LEU A 105 -10.35 17.74 -2.30
CA LEU A 105 -11.37 17.56 -3.33
C LEU A 105 -12.79 17.67 -2.77
N PHE A 106 -12.94 17.56 -1.46
CA PHE A 106 -14.24 17.57 -0.77
C PHE A 106 -14.18 18.42 0.49
N PRO A 107 -14.00 19.74 0.39
CA PRO A 107 -13.74 20.62 1.52
C PRO A 107 -14.87 20.67 2.57
N MET A 108 -16.09 20.36 2.15
CA MET A 108 -17.25 20.32 3.05
C MET A 108 -17.39 19.01 3.83
N SER A 109 -16.58 18.00 3.51
CA SER A 109 -16.65 16.70 4.19
C SER A 109 -15.63 16.64 5.33
N VAL A 110 -16.08 16.72 6.57
CA VAL A 110 -15.21 16.53 7.74
C VAL A 110 -14.51 15.17 7.69
N LYS A 111 -15.24 14.12 7.35
CA LYS A 111 -14.70 12.74 7.28
C LYS A 111 -13.54 12.58 6.29
N LEU A 112 -13.49 13.38 5.23
CA LEU A 112 -12.46 13.27 4.20
C LEU A 112 -11.25 14.21 4.43
N GLN A 113 -11.32 15.09 5.44
CA GLN A 113 -10.16 15.91 5.82
C GLN A 113 -9.06 15.00 6.34
N HIS A 114 -7.84 15.25 5.90
CA HIS A 114 -6.64 14.47 6.27
C HIS A 114 -6.73 12.96 5.96
N ALA A 115 -7.70 12.56 5.12
CA ALA A 115 -7.94 11.16 4.78
C ALA A 115 -7.12 10.73 3.56
N PHE A 116 -6.46 9.56 3.68
CA PHE A 116 -5.68 8.92 2.63
C PHE A 116 -6.21 7.52 2.36
N LYS A 117 -5.98 7.04 1.14
CA LYS A 117 -6.44 5.71 0.74
C LYS A 117 -5.70 4.63 1.51
N THR A 118 -6.45 3.66 2.04
CA THR A 118 -5.88 2.45 2.63
C THR A 118 -5.03 1.70 1.60
N PRO A 119 -3.71 1.58 1.81
CA PRO A 119 -2.87 0.80 0.91
C PRO A 119 -3.05 -0.70 1.13
N THR A 120 -2.69 -1.50 0.13
CA THR A 120 -2.51 -2.94 0.36
C THR A 120 -1.38 -3.21 1.35
N LEU A 121 -1.50 -4.26 2.16
CA LEU A 121 -0.39 -4.75 2.98
C LEU A 121 0.40 -5.88 2.31
N ARG A 122 0.07 -6.25 1.07
CA ARG A 122 0.91 -7.17 0.31
C ARG A 122 2.29 -6.56 0.09
N ASP A 123 3.33 -7.35 0.35
CA ASP A 123 4.73 -6.94 0.29
C ASP A 123 5.10 -5.76 1.21
N VAL A 124 4.32 -5.52 2.26
CA VAL A 124 4.49 -4.37 3.15
C VAL A 124 5.89 -4.30 3.78
N ALA A 125 6.51 -5.44 4.06
CA ALA A 125 7.87 -5.48 4.63
C ALA A 125 8.95 -4.84 3.71
N HIS A 126 8.67 -4.75 2.41
CA HIS A 126 9.61 -4.22 1.39
C HIS A 126 9.24 -2.82 0.89
N ARG A 127 8.22 -2.18 1.49
CA ARG A 127 7.65 -0.91 1.00
C ARG A 127 7.94 0.30 1.90
N GLY A 128 8.94 0.20 2.77
CA GLY A 128 9.40 1.38 3.52
C GLY A 128 10.03 2.44 2.60
N PRO A 129 10.02 3.73 2.98
CA PRO A 129 9.38 4.27 4.17
C PRO A 129 7.85 4.30 4.08
N TYR A 130 7.18 4.33 5.23
CA TYR A 130 5.73 4.17 5.37
C TYR A 130 5.01 5.51 5.53
N MET A 131 3.69 5.45 5.50
CA MET A 131 2.71 6.52 5.41
C MET A 131 2.69 7.16 4.01
N HIS A 132 1.72 8.05 3.77
CA HIS A 132 1.53 8.71 2.47
C HIS A 132 2.67 9.66 2.11
N ASP A 133 3.40 10.14 3.11
CA ASP A 133 4.52 11.09 2.99
C ASP A 133 5.90 10.46 3.25
N GLY A 134 5.95 9.15 3.55
CA GLY A 134 7.19 8.45 3.88
C GLY A 134 7.77 8.84 5.25
N SER A 135 6.99 9.45 6.14
CA SER A 135 7.47 9.96 7.43
C SER A 135 7.86 8.90 8.45
N VAL A 136 7.51 7.64 8.22
CA VAL A 136 7.77 6.53 9.14
C VAL A 136 8.72 5.51 8.51
N ALA A 137 9.88 5.30 9.11
CA ALA A 137 10.97 4.55 8.48
C ALA A 137 10.76 3.03 8.46
N ASN A 138 10.12 2.46 9.48
CA ASN A 138 10.03 1.01 9.66
C ASN A 138 8.69 0.56 10.27
N LEU A 139 8.39 -0.74 10.19
CA LEU A 139 7.12 -1.31 10.69
C LEU A 139 6.95 -1.19 12.20
N ALA A 140 8.03 -1.17 12.99
CA ALA A 140 7.92 -1.01 14.43
C ALA A 140 7.36 0.37 14.79
N ASP A 141 7.86 1.41 14.12
CA ASP A 141 7.37 2.78 14.29
C ASP A 141 5.93 2.95 13.77
N VAL A 142 5.55 2.22 12.70
CA VAL A 142 4.15 2.16 12.22
C VAL A 142 3.25 1.60 13.31
N ILE A 143 3.60 0.45 13.90
CA ILE A 143 2.81 -0.17 14.97
C ILE A 143 2.76 0.74 16.21
N ASP A 144 3.84 1.42 16.52
CA ASP A 144 3.87 2.38 17.64
C ASP A 144 3.00 3.61 17.40
N LEU A 145 2.90 4.07 16.15
CA LEU A 145 1.98 5.15 15.77
C LEU A 145 0.52 4.72 16.01
N TYR A 146 0.11 3.57 15.48
CA TYR A 146 -1.24 3.05 15.70
C TYR A 146 -1.50 2.75 17.18
N ASN A 147 -0.49 2.27 17.92
CA ASN A 147 -0.61 1.99 19.35
C ASN A 147 -0.91 3.26 20.16
N ARG A 148 -0.45 4.43 19.72
CA ARG A 148 -0.76 5.75 20.32
C ARG A 148 -2.13 6.30 19.91
N GLY A 149 -2.73 5.83 18.80
CA GLY A 149 -4.03 6.25 18.30
C GLY A 149 -4.03 7.53 17.46
N GLY A 150 -2.85 7.98 16.98
CA GLY A 150 -2.73 9.14 16.09
C GLY A 150 -3.14 10.48 16.71
N ILE A 151 -3.19 11.52 15.89
CA ILE A 151 -3.65 12.88 16.30
C ILE A 151 -5.17 12.86 16.48
N ASP A 152 -5.64 13.33 17.63
CA ASP A 152 -7.07 13.44 17.91
C ASP A 152 -7.67 14.68 17.26
N ARG A 153 -8.69 14.48 16.41
CA ARG A 153 -9.40 15.52 15.68
C ARG A 153 -10.72 15.01 15.10
N PRO A 154 -11.66 15.90 14.72
CA PRO A 154 -13.00 15.51 14.26
C PRO A 154 -13.04 14.61 13.01
N SER A 155 -12.00 14.67 12.16
CA SER A 155 -11.90 13.83 10.94
C SER A 155 -11.31 12.45 11.21
N ARG A 156 -10.61 12.26 12.35
CA ARG A 156 -9.97 10.97 12.65
C ARG A 156 -11.01 9.85 12.68
N ASP A 157 -10.71 8.78 11.98
CA ASP A 157 -11.58 7.61 11.96
C ASP A 157 -11.78 7.06 13.37
N SER A 158 -13.02 6.73 13.73
CA SER A 158 -13.39 6.25 15.07
C SER A 158 -12.70 4.94 15.46
N GLU A 159 -12.28 4.15 14.47
CA GLU A 159 -11.52 2.90 14.69
C GLU A 159 -10.06 3.15 15.07
N ILE A 160 -9.55 4.37 14.87
CA ILE A 160 -8.18 4.77 15.26
C ILE A 160 -8.20 5.27 16.71
N ARG A 161 -7.72 4.44 17.60
CA ARG A 161 -7.67 4.68 19.05
C ARG A 161 -6.41 4.03 19.66
N PRO A 162 -5.99 4.44 20.85
CA PRO A 162 -4.90 3.77 21.57
C PRO A 162 -5.19 2.27 21.74
N LEU A 163 -4.26 1.41 21.32
CA LEU A 163 -4.45 -0.04 21.30
C LEU A 163 -3.96 -0.72 22.57
N ASN A 164 -3.09 -0.04 23.34
CA ASN A 164 -2.46 -0.57 24.56
C ASN A 164 -1.78 -1.93 24.32
N LEU A 165 -1.06 -2.03 23.20
CA LEU A 165 -0.29 -3.22 22.86
C LEU A 165 1.00 -3.29 23.68
N GLN A 166 1.27 -4.47 24.23
CA GLN A 166 2.53 -4.77 24.90
C GLN A 166 3.65 -5.05 23.86
N SER A 167 4.91 -4.98 24.30
CA SER A 167 6.06 -5.18 23.40
C SER A 167 6.01 -6.50 22.63
N ARG A 168 5.58 -7.59 23.27
CA ARG A 168 5.41 -8.90 22.61
C ARG A 168 4.31 -8.88 21.56
N GLU A 169 3.18 -8.23 21.84
CA GLU A 169 2.07 -8.14 20.87
C GLU A 169 2.47 -7.33 19.64
N LYS A 170 3.24 -6.25 19.82
CA LYS A 170 3.82 -5.48 18.70
C LYS A 170 4.76 -6.33 17.86
N ALA A 171 5.63 -7.11 18.47
CA ALA A 171 6.53 -8.03 17.78
C ALA A 171 5.76 -9.14 17.03
N ASP A 172 4.71 -9.70 17.62
CA ASP A 172 3.85 -10.70 16.97
C ASP A 172 3.12 -10.10 15.74
N LEU A 173 2.62 -8.86 15.80
CA LEU A 173 2.04 -8.14 14.65
C LEU A 173 3.06 -7.95 13.53
N ILE A 174 4.29 -7.52 13.85
CA ILE A 174 5.36 -7.37 12.86
C ILE A 174 5.70 -8.72 12.23
N ALA A 175 5.77 -9.78 13.03
CA ALA A 175 5.99 -11.13 12.53
C ALA A 175 4.90 -11.55 11.54
N PHE A 176 3.64 -11.21 11.80
CA PHE A 176 2.54 -11.44 10.87
C PHE A 176 2.69 -10.62 9.58
N LEU A 177 2.90 -9.30 9.69
CA LEU A 177 3.05 -8.42 8.52
C LEU A 177 4.18 -8.88 7.58
N ASN A 178 5.28 -9.38 8.13
CA ASN A 178 6.37 -9.94 7.33
C ASN A 178 5.93 -11.18 6.50
N THR A 179 4.93 -11.94 6.96
CA THR A 179 4.43 -13.10 6.21
C THR A 179 3.60 -12.73 4.99
N LEU A 180 3.21 -11.47 4.83
CA LEU A 180 2.45 -10.96 3.69
C LEU A 180 3.33 -10.63 2.48
N SER A 181 4.65 -10.76 2.63
CA SER A 181 5.62 -10.49 1.59
C SER A 181 6.08 -11.80 0.93
N GLY A 182 5.89 -11.87 -0.38
CA GLY A 182 6.33 -12.99 -1.21
C GLY A 182 7.71 -12.76 -1.81
N SER A 183 8.15 -13.71 -2.62
CA SER A 183 9.31 -13.50 -3.50
C SER A 183 8.91 -12.50 -4.58
N ALA A 184 9.46 -11.30 -4.54
CA ALA A 184 9.21 -10.30 -5.56
C ALA A 184 9.72 -10.80 -6.92
N LYS A 185 8.84 -10.79 -7.93
CA LYS A 185 9.28 -11.00 -9.30
C LYS A 185 10.06 -9.76 -9.73
N GLN A 186 11.36 -9.92 -9.89
CA GLN A 186 12.19 -8.83 -10.40
C GLN A 186 11.97 -8.71 -11.91
N TYR A 187 11.51 -7.55 -12.35
CA TYR A 187 11.49 -7.20 -13.77
C TYR A 187 12.77 -6.39 -14.08
N PRO A 188 13.58 -6.81 -15.05
CA PRO A 188 14.72 -6.00 -15.46
C PRO A 188 14.22 -4.66 -15.99
N PHE A 189 14.85 -3.57 -15.57
CA PHE A 189 14.57 -2.27 -16.16
C PHE A 189 14.98 -2.28 -17.61
N PRO A 190 14.07 -2.00 -18.57
CA PRO A 190 14.44 -1.90 -19.97
C PRO A 190 15.32 -0.67 -20.21
N ASN A 191 16.19 -0.75 -21.22
CA ASN A 191 16.85 0.45 -21.70
C ASN A 191 15.81 1.43 -22.22
N LEU A 192 15.93 2.69 -21.80
CA LEU A 192 15.00 3.72 -22.27
C LEU A 192 15.22 3.96 -23.78
N PRO A 193 14.14 4.00 -24.57
CA PRO A 193 14.21 4.37 -25.98
C PRO A 193 14.81 5.77 -26.16
N ARG A 194 15.72 5.92 -27.11
CA ARG A 194 16.37 7.20 -27.45
C ARG A 194 15.92 7.71 -28.80
#